data_45584dec320415fc4aa9a4dd3a836be6
#
_entry.id   45584dec320415fc4aa9a4dd3a836be6
#
_cell.length_a   1.000
_cell.length_b   1.000
_cell.length_c   1.000
_cell.angle_alpha   90.00
_cell.angle_beta   90.00
_cell.angle_gamma   90.00
#
_symmetry.space_group_name_H-M   'P 1'
#
loop_
_entity.id
_entity.type
_entity.pdbx_description
1 polymer ?
#
loop_
_entity_poly.entity_id
_entity_poly.type
_entity_poly.pdbx_seq_one_letter_code
_entity_poly.pdbx_strand_id
1 'polypeptide(L)'
;IGGAPKCSKTWLGLDLALSVATGTACLGKYAVPQPGPVLIYLAEDALPIVRERVEGMARHRGLDLDAVEIHVITAPVLRLDRDPHRGRLFETAKRLRPRLVLLDPLVRLHGIDENNATEVAGLLAYFRTLQRRLDLSVVLVHHTRKNAAGGAAAGQGLRGSSDIHAFGDSNLYLRRTRERLVLSSEHRAAAASPPVHLELVADNAQTTHLAVVAELQNENRS
;
A
#
# COMPACT_ATOMS: atom_id res chain seq x y z
N ILE A 1 3.56 1.17 2.96
CA ILE A 1 2.67 2.33 3.09
C ILE A 1 2.31 2.47 4.56
N GLY A 2 2.76 3.55 5.21
CA GLY A 2 2.52 3.84 6.61
C GLY A 2 1.50 4.95 6.83
N GLY A 3 0.86 4.97 8.01
CA GLY A 3 -0.02 6.06 8.40
C GLY A 3 -1.04 5.67 9.48
N ALA A 4 -1.66 6.69 10.09
CA ALA A 4 -2.69 6.50 11.11
C ALA A 4 -3.90 5.73 10.57
N PRO A 5 -4.73 5.12 11.42
CA PRO A 5 -6.01 4.57 10.99
C PRO A 5 -6.85 5.61 10.23
N LYS A 6 -7.64 5.17 9.25
CA LYS A 6 -8.57 6.01 8.46
C LYS A 6 -7.90 7.14 7.63
N CYS A 7 -6.61 7.02 7.28
CA CYS A 7 -5.94 7.98 6.39
C CYS A 7 -5.82 7.47 4.94
N SER A 8 -6.77 6.68 4.48
CA SER A 8 -6.91 6.25 3.07
C SER A 8 -5.73 5.41 2.52
N LYS A 9 -4.99 4.68 3.37
CA LYS A 9 -3.88 3.81 2.94
C LYS A 9 -4.30 2.74 1.95
N THR A 10 -5.43 2.06 2.22
CA THR A 10 -5.99 1.04 1.31
C THR A 10 -6.34 1.64 -0.05
N TRP A 11 -6.89 2.87 -0.11
CA TRP A 11 -7.13 3.57 -1.36
C TRP A 11 -5.85 3.80 -2.15
N LEU A 12 -4.76 4.24 -1.50
CA LEU A 12 -3.45 4.39 -2.15
C LEU A 12 -2.89 3.04 -2.62
N GLY A 13 -3.04 1.99 -1.81
CA GLY A 13 -2.64 0.63 -2.19
C GLY A 13 -3.39 0.11 -3.41
N LEU A 14 -4.71 0.33 -3.46
CA LEU A 14 -5.54 -0.07 -4.60
C LEU A 14 -5.27 0.78 -5.85
N ASP A 15 -5.01 2.09 -5.69
CA ASP A 15 -4.60 2.96 -6.80
C ASP A 15 -3.30 2.46 -7.44
N LEU A 16 -2.30 2.14 -6.62
CA LEU A 16 -1.05 1.56 -7.07
C LEU A 16 -1.26 0.19 -7.73
N ALA A 17 -2.08 -0.67 -7.14
CA ALA A 17 -2.40 -2.00 -7.69
C ALA A 17 -3.06 -1.90 -9.06
N LEU A 18 -4.07 -1.03 -9.21
CA LEU A 18 -4.72 -0.78 -10.48
C LEU A 18 -3.75 -0.22 -11.53
N SER A 19 -2.90 0.72 -11.11
CA SER A 19 -1.89 1.31 -12.00
C SER A 19 -0.89 0.29 -12.51
N VAL A 20 -0.40 -0.61 -11.63
CA VAL A 20 0.51 -1.70 -12.04
C VAL A 20 -0.20 -2.69 -12.96
N ALA A 21 -1.45 -3.05 -12.67
CA ALA A 21 -2.20 -4.00 -13.48
C ALA A 21 -2.50 -3.48 -14.90
N THR A 22 -2.60 -2.16 -15.07
CA THR A 22 -3.06 -1.55 -16.33
C THR A 22 -2.01 -0.73 -17.08
N GLY A 23 -0.88 -0.39 -16.42
CA GLY A 23 0.11 0.54 -16.97
C GLY A 23 -0.30 2.02 -16.89
N THR A 24 -1.46 2.34 -16.31
CA THR A 24 -1.88 3.73 -16.11
C THR A 24 -1.05 4.40 -15.01
N ALA A 25 -0.93 5.72 -15.06
CA ALA A 25 -0.16 6.44 -14.05
C ALA A 25 -0.79 6.34 -12.67
N CYS A 26 -0.02 5.96 -11.64
CA CYS A 26 -0.45 5.98 -10.26
C CYS A 26 -0.73 7.41 -9.81
N LEU A 27 -1.86 7.64 -9.17
CA LEU A 27 -2.38 8.96 -8.82
C LEU A 27 -2.46 9.93 -10.02
N GLY A 28 -2.59 9.41 -11.24
CA GLY A 28 -2.55 10.21 -12.48
C GLY A 28 -1.21 10.90 -12.76
N LYS A 29 -0.17 10.63 -11.99
CA LYS A 29 1.10 11.38 -12.00
C LYS A 29 2.34 10.51 -12.19
N TYR A 30 2.39 9.34 -11.58
CA TYR A 30 3.60 8.51 -11.54
C TYR A 30 3.48 7.36 -12.54
N ALA A 31 4.33 7.37 -13.55
CA ALA A 31 4.34 6.34 -14.60
C ALA A 31 4.67 4.95 -14.03
N VAL A 32 4.08 3.94 -14.63
CA VAL A 32 4.36 2.53 -14.36
C VAL A 32 5.11 1.94 -15.55
N PRO A 33 6.43 1.79 -15.48
CA PRO A 33 7.25 1.38 -16.62
C PRO A 33 7.10 -0.11 -16.96
N GLN A 34 6.67 -0.93 -16.01
CA GLN A 34 6.53 -2.38 -16.18
C GLN A 34 5.19 -2.84 -15.59
N PRO A 35 4.09 -2.74 -16.34
CA PRO A 35 2.81 -3.25 -15.91
C PRO A 35 2.77 -4.79 -15.91
N GLY A 36 1.80 -5.36 -15.23
CA GLY A 36 1.54 -6.79 -15.19
C GLY A 36 0.62 -7.20 -14.04
N PRO A 37 0.33 -8.50 -13.90
CA PRO A 37 -0.64 -9.00 -12.93
C PRO A 37 -0.32 -8.56 -11.50
N VAL A 38 -1.36 -8.35 -10.70
CA VAL A 38 -1.24 -7.94 -9.29
C VAL A 38 -1.97 -8.96 -8.41
N LEU A 39 -1.36 -9.31 -7.28
CA LEU A 39 -1.97 -10.16 -6.26
C LEU A 39 -2.22 -9.31 -5.00
N ILE A 40 -3.46 -9.28 -4.50
CA ILE A 40 -3.82 -8.50 -3.32
C ILE A 40 -4.43 -9.37 -2.23
N TYR A 41 -4.13 -9.03 -0.98
CA TYR A 41 -4.81 -9.53 0.21
C TYR A 41 -5.18 -8.36 1.12
N LEU A 42 -6.49 -8.16 1.31
CA LEU A 42 -7.04 -7.14 2.20
C LEU A 42 -7.76 -7.85 3.35
N ALA A 43 -7.12 -7.87 4.53
CA ALA A 43 -7.60 -8.67 5.67
C ALA A 43 -8.81 -8.06 6.41
N GLU A 44 -9.07 -6.79 6.19
CA GLU A 44 -10.12 -6.03 6.92
C GLU A 44 -11.31 -5.66 6.04
N ASP A 45 -11.17 -5.71 4.72
CA ASP A 45 -12.24 -5.36 3.78
C ASP A 45 -12.90 -6.63 3.19
N ALA A 46 -14.22 -6.63 3.11
CA ALA A 46 -14.97 -7.68 2.41
C ALA A 46 -14.77 -7.57 0.89
N LEU A 47 -14.71 -8.72 0.21
CA LEU A 47 -14.49 -8.78 -1.24
C LEU A 47 -15.42 -7.86 -2.07
N PRO A 48 -16.74 -7.74 -1.79
CA PRO A 48 -17.60 -6.82 -2.52
C PRO A 48 -17.15 -5.36 -2.41
N ILE A 49 -16.68 -4.94 -1.23
CA ILE A 49 -16.19 -3.57 -1.00
C ILE A 49 -14.88 -3.32 -1.77
N VAL A 50 -13.98 -4.31 -1.77
CA VAL A 50 -12.74 -4.22 -2.56
C VAL A 50 -13.06 -4.09 -4.03
N ARG A 51 -13.98 -4.92 -4.53
CA ARG A 51 -14.43 -4.90 -5.92
C ARG A 51 -15.04 -3.54 -6.29
N GLU A 52 -15.98 -3.05 -5.50
CA GLU A 52 -16.62 -1.74 -5.71
C GLU A 52 -15.60 -0.60 -5.81
N ARG A 53 -14.60 -0.58 -4.92
CA ARG A 53 -13.52 0.42 -4.96
C ARG A 53 -12.69 0.33 -6.24
N VAL A 54 -12.28 -0.88 -6.63
CA VAL A 54 -11.49 -1.09 -7.85
C VAL A 54 -12.30 -0.74 -9.09
N GLU A 55 -13.56 -1.14 -9.15
CA GLU A 55 -14.50 -0.77 -10.24
C GLU A 55 -14.69 0.73 -10.34
N GLY A 56 -14.86 1.42 -9.21
CA GLY A 56 -15.00 2.88 -9.17
C GLY A 56 -13.78 3.61 -9.73
N MET A 57 -12.58 3.18 -9.30
CA MET A 57 -11.34 3.74 -9.82
C MET A 57 -11.11 3.39 -11.30
N ALA A 58 -11.44 2.18 -11.74
CA ALA A 58 -11.33 1.78 -13.13
C ALA A 58 -12.25 2.62 -14.03
N ARG A 59 -13.51 2.81 -13.62
CA ARG A 59 -14.46 3.69 -14.32
C ARG A 59 -13.96 5.13 -14.44
N HIS A 60 -13.44 5.69 -13.33
CA HIS A 60 -12.85 7.04 -13.34
C HIS A 60 -11.72 7.16 -14.37
N ARG A 61 -10.95 6.09 -14.59
CA ARG A 61 -9.86 6.06 -15.57
C ARG A 61 -10.28 5.61 -16.97
N GLY A 62 -11.56 5.32 -17.21
CA GLY A 62 -12.07 4.81 -18.48
C GLY A 62 -11.55 3.42 -18.83
N LEU A 63 -11.27 2.58 -17.82
CA LEU A 63 -10.72 1.23 -17.98
C LEU A 63 -11.84 0.19 -18.00
N ASP A 64 -11.65 -0.84 -18.82
CA ASP A 64 -12.47 -2.04 -18.78
C ASP A 64 -11.97 -2.95 -17.66
N LEU A 65 -12.79 -3.19 -16.64
CA LEU A 65 -12.40 -3.98 -15.48
C LEU A 65 -12.12 -5.45 -15.85
N ASP A 66 -12.78 -6.00 -16.84
CA ASP A 66 -12.60 -7.39 -17.27
C ASP A 66 -11.21 -7.62 -17.89
N ALA A 67 -10.55 -6.54 -18.33
CA ALA A 67 -9.17 -6.59 -18.83
C ALA A 67 -8.12 -6.37 -17.71
N VAL A 68 -8.52 -6.11 -16.46
CA VAL A 68 -7.61 -5.80 -15.36
C VAL A 68 -7.19 -7.07 -14.61
N GLU A 69 -5.91 -7.43 -14.68
CA GLU A 69 -5.36 -8.61 -14.00
C GLU A 69 -5.03 -8.33 -12.52
N ILE A 70 -6.08 -8.13 -11.69
CA ILE A 70 -5.97 -8.08 -10.23
C ILE A 70 -6.57 -9.36 -9.64
N HIS A 71 -5.71 -10.16 -9.02
CA HIS A 71 -6.09 -11.38 -8.31
C HIS A 71 -6.25 -11.10 -6.81
N VAL A 72 -7.36 -11.53 -6.23
CA VAL A 72 -7.64 -11.32 -4.80
C VAL A 72 -7.53 -12.63 -4.04
N ILE A 73 -6.72 -12.64 -2.98
CA ILE A 73 -6.71 -13.77 -2.03
C ILE A 73 -7.95 -13.64 -1.14
N THR A 74 -8.86 -14.61 -1.24
CA THR A 74 -10.12 -14.65 -0.48
C THR A 74 -10.03 -15.51 0.78
N ALA A 75 -8.83 -15.99 1.14
CA ALA A 75 -8.64 -16.77 2.36
C ALA A 75 -9.04 -15.94 3.60
N PRO A 76 -9.87 -16.48 4.51
CA PRO A 76 -10.35 -15.73 5.67
C PRO A 76 -9.21 -15.35 6.63
N VAL A 77 -8.12 -16.12 6.62
CA VAL A 77 -6.94 -15.88 7.45
C VAL A 77 -5.68 -16.20 6.67
N LEU A 78 -4.75 -15.25 6.63
CA LEU A 78 -3.40 -15.42 6.11
C LEU A 78 -2.40 -15.09 7.23
N ARG A 79 -1.57 -16.07 7.63
CA ARG A 79 -0.58 -15.94 8.70
C ARG A 79 0.81 -16.26 8.17
N LEU A 80 1.59 -15.24 7.90
CA LEU A 80 2.92 -15.34 7.29
C LEU A 80 4.05 -15.58 8.32
N ASP A 81 3.71 -15.72 9.58
CA ASP A 81 4.54 -16.31 10.63
C ASP A 81 4.47 -17.86 10.63
N ARG A 82 3.64 -18.48 9.77
CA ARG A 82 3.44 -19.93 9.67
C ARG A 82 3.81 -20.47 8.31
N ASP A 83 4.64 -21.51 8.27
CA ASP A 83 5.15 -22.11 7.01
C ASP A 83 4.07 -22.58 6.03
N PRO A 84 2.95 -23.22 6.44
CA PRO A 84 1.94 -23.61 5.47
C PRO A 84 1.32 -22.43 4.71
N HIS A 85 1.18 -21.26 5.36
CA HIS A 85 0.66 -20.06 4.72
C HIS A 85 1.70 -19.39 3.83
N ARG A 86 2.98 -19.39 4.26
CA ARG A 86 4.11 -18.95 3.43
C ARG A 86 4.20 -19.76 2.14
N GLY A 87 4.14 -21.09 2.25
CA GLY A 87 4.18 -21.98 1.10
C GLY A 87 3.03 -21.72 0.12
N ARG A 88 1.80 -21.58 0.61
CA ARG A 88 0.64 -21.29 -0.25
C ARG A 88 0.77 -19.94 -0.97
N LEU A 89 1.17 -18.89 -0.27
CA LEU A 89 1.38 -17.58 -0.90
C LEU A 89 2.49 -17.66 -1.96
N PHE A 90 3.59 -18.34 -1.65
CA PHE A 90 4.71 -18.51 -2.57
C PHE A 90 4.26 -19.25 -3.85
N GLU A 91 3.58 -20.39 -3.73
CA GLU A 91 3.11 -21.16 -4.90
C GLU A 91 2.03 -20.41 -5.70
N THR A 92 1.16 -19.64 -5.02
CA THR A 92 0.18 -18.78 -5.70
C THR A 92 0.89 -17.68 -6.50
N ALA A 93 1.84 -16.98 -5.90
CA ALA A 93 2.62 -15.95 -6.57
C ALA A 93 3.46 -16.53 -7.72
N LYS A 94 4.09 -17.69 -7.53
CA LYS A 94 4.85 -18.39 -8.56
C LYS A 94 3.99 -18.75 -9.79
N ARG A 95 2.74 -19.17 -9.56
CA ARG A 95 1.79 -19.52 -10.63
C ARG A 95 1.28 -18.28 -11.37
N LEU A 96 0.89 -17.23 -10.63
CA LEU A 96 0.30 -16.03 -11.20
C LEU A 96 1.35 -15.06 -11.77
N ARG A 97 2.60 -15.15 -11.32
CA ARG A 97 3.72 -14.27 -11.69
C ARG A 97 3.37 -12.77 -11.58
N PRO A 98 2.84 -12.33 -10.43
CA PRO A 98 2.45 -10.94 -10.28
C PRO A 98 3.69 -10.04 -10.30
N ARG A 99 3.55 -8.83 -10.84
CA ARG A 99 4.54 -7.77 -10.68
C ARG A 99 4.50 -7.16 -9.29
N LEU A 100 3.32 -7.19 -8.66
CA LEU A 100 3.08 -6.60 -7.35
C LEU A 100 2.27 -7.55 -6.46
N VAL A 101 2.69 -7.70 -5.21
CA VAL A 101 1.90 -8.28 -4.13
C VAL A 101 1.57 -7.18 -3.12
N LEU A 102 0.29 -6.88 -2.93
CA LEU A 102 -0.21 -5.92 -1.93
C LEU A 102 -0.82 -6.66 -0.75
N LEU A 103 -0.34 -6.36 0.45
CA LEU A 103 -0.77 -6.98 1.71
C LEU A 103 -1.21 -5.90 2.71
N ASP A 104 -2.48 -5.87 3.09
CA ASP A 104 -3.09 -4.83 3.91
C ASP A 104 -4.03 -5.41 4.99
N PRO A 105 -3.79 -5.10 6.27
CA PRO A 105 -2.57 -4.54 6.85
C PRO A 105 -1.60 -5.62 7.37
N LEU A 106 -0.32 -5.27 7.50
CA LEU A 106 0.73 -6.17 7.98
C LEU A 106 0.38 -6.83 9.32
N VAL A 107 -0.17 -6.08 10.27
CA VAL A 107 -0.55 -6.60 11.60
C VAL A 107 -1.55 -7.78 11.57
N ARG A 108 -2.29 -7.96 10.48
CA ARG A 108 -3.22 -9.09 10.30
C ARG A 108 -2.54 -10.33 9.71
N LEU A 109 -1.33 -10.20 9.22
CA LEU A 109 -0.59 -11.28 8.54
C LEU A 109 0.26 -12.15 9.46
N HIS A 110 0.35 -11.82 10.73
CA HIS A 110 1.18 -12.54 11.71
C HIS A 110 0.62 -12.46 13.12
N GLY A 111 1.16 -13.29 14.00
CA GLY A 111 0.90 -13.26 15.44
C GLY A 111 2.15 -12.95 16.27
N ILE A 112 3.24 -12.49 15.63
CA ILE A 112 4.50 -12.14 16.29
C ILE A 112 4.39 -10.82 17.06
N ASP A 113 5.29 -10.62 18.03
CA ASP A 113 5.48 -9.31 18.65
C ASP A 113 6.31 -8.40 17.73
N GLU A 114 5.69 -7.35 17.20
CA GLU A 114 6.36 -6.38 16.31
C GLU A 114 7.50 -5.61 16.99
N ASN A 115 7.64 -5.66 18.33
CA ASN A 115 8.77 -5.08 19.05
C ASN A 115 9.93 -6.09 19.21
N ASN A 116 9.72 -7.36 18.89
CA ASN A 116 10.75 -8.39 18.91
C ASN A 116 11.48 -8.44 17.56
N ALA A 117 12.69 -7.86 17.51
CA ALA A 117 13.49 -7.77 16.29
C ALA A 117 13.75 -9.13 15.63
N THR A 118 13.95 -10.20 16.42
CA THR A 118 14.23 -11.56 15.89
C THR A 118 13.00 -12.12 15.16
N GLU A 119 11.81 -11.98 15.73
CA GLU A 119 10.58 -12.45 15.11
C GLU A 119 10.25 -11.66 13.85
N VAL A 120 10.40 -10.33 13.92
CA VAL A 120 10.21 -9.42 12.77
C VAL A 120 11.20 -9.75 11.66
N ALA A 121 12.47 -9.98 11.97
CA ALA A 121 13.50 -10.34 10.97
C ALA A 121 13.11 -11.60 10.17
N GLY A 122 12.55 -12.63 10.84
CA GLY A 122 12.09 -13.85 10.19
C GLY A 122 10.94 -13.62 9.20
N LEU A 123 10.01 -12.71 9.54
CA LEU A 123 8.92 -12.32 8.65
C LEU A 123 9.42 -11.50 7.45
N LEU A 124 10.31 -10.54 7.70
CA LEU A 124 10.90 -9.69 6.66
C LEU A 124 11.78 -10.49 5.68
N ALA A 125 12.53 -11.48 6.19
CA ALA A 125 13.32 -12.40 5.36
C ALA A 125 12.44 -13.19 4.38
N TYR A 126 11.23 -13.57 4.80
CA TYR A 126 10.27 -14.22 3.90
C TYR A 126 9.83 -13.29 2.75
N PHE A 127 9.49 -12.02 3.03
CA PHE A 127 9.17 -11.06 1.98
C PHE A 127 10.34 -10.82 1.03
N ARG A 128 11.56 -10.73 1.55
CA ARG A 128 12.76 -10.61 0.71
C ARG A 128 12.97 -11.86 -0.17
N THR A 129 12.61 -13.03 0.32
CA THR A 129 12.64 -14.28 -0.45
C THR A 129 11.64 -14.24 -1.61
N LEU A 130 10.39 -13.77 -1.36
CA LEU A 130 9.39 -13.59 -2.42
C LEU A 130 9.91 -12.65 -3.51
N GLN A 131 10.40 -11.47 -3.11
CA GLN A 131 10.93 -10.47 -4.04
C GLN A 131 12.04 -11.04 -4.93
N ARG A 132 13.05 -11.66 -4.33
CA ARG A 132 14.24 -12.13 -5.06
C ARG A 132 13.99 -13.38 -5.91
N ARG A 133 13.17 -14.32 -5.43
CA ARG A 133 12.94 -15.59 -6.13
C ARG A 133 11.90 -15.49 -7.22
N LEU A 134 10.96 -14.56 -7.11
CA LEU A 134 9.85 -14.43 -8.04
C LEU A 134 9.89 -13.13 -8.85
N ASP A 135 10.91 -12.28 -8.67
CA ASP A 135 11.09 -11.00 -9.37
C ASP A 135 9.83 -10.12 -9.28
N LEU A 136 9.32 -9.92 -8.08
CA LEU A 136 8.12 -9.14 -7.81
C LEU A 136 8.36 -8.07 -6.75
N SER A 137 7.51 -7.05 -6.73
CA SER A 137 7.47 -6.06 -5.66
C SER A 137 6.48 -6.46 -4.57
N VAL A 138 6.80 -6.16 -3.31
CA VAL A 138 5.90 -6.35 -2.18
C VAL A 138 5.55 -5.00 -1.59
N VAL A 139 4.26 -4.68 -1.49
CA VAL A 139 3.74 -3.52 -0.77
C VAL A 139 3.06 -3.99 0.51
N LEU A 140 3.57 -3.50 1.63
CA LEU A 140 3.01 -3.74 2.96
C LEU A 140 2.31 -2.47 3.44
N VAL A 141 1.05 -2.59 3.87
CA VAL A 141 0.34 -1.49 4.54
C VAL A 141 0.48 -1.67 6.04
N HIS A 142 0.93 -0.63 6.73
CA HIS A 142 1.20 -0.70 8.16
C HIS A 142 0.66 0.52 8.91
N HIS A 143 0.28 0.31 10.18
CA HIS A 143 -0.23 1.38 11.03
C HIS A 143 0.89 2.10 11.78
N THR A 144 0.82 3.42 11.88
CA THR A 144 1.69 4.19 12.76
C THR A 144 1.17 4.17 14.20
N ARG A 145 2.06 4.42 15.19
CA ARG A 145 1.67 4.62 16.60
C ARG A 145 0.78 5.85 16.74
N LYS A 146 -0.19 5.80 17.65
CA LYS A 146 -1.14 6.92 17.88
C LYS A 146 -0.47 8.25 18.26
N ASN A 147 0.72 8.21 18.86
CA ASN A 147 1.43 9.40 19.36
C ASN A 147 2.50 9.97 18.40
N ALA A 148 2.62 9.44 17.19
CA ALA A 148 3.58 9.94 16.18
C ALA A 148 3.12 11.26 15.50
N ALA A 149 2.02 11.86 15.95
CA ALA A 149 1.41 13.05 15.34
C ALA A 149 2.14 14.38 15.60
N GLY A 150 3.17 14.39 16.45
CA GLY A 150 3.88 15.60 16.83
C GLY A 150 5.33 15.63 16.33
N GLY A 151 5.58 16.07 15.10
CA GLY A 151 6.89 16.57 14.68
C GLY A 151 8.05 15.58 14.53
N ALA A 152 7.86 14.29 14.79
CA ALA A 152 8.85 13.28 14.51
C ALA A 152 9.00 13.07 13.00
N ALA A 153 10.22 12.84 12.50
CA ALA A 153 10.47 12.46 11.12
C ALA A 153 9.54 11.31 10.72
N ALA A 154 8.98 11.35 9.53
CA ALA A 154 7.89 10.48 9.07
C ALA A 154 8.10 8.98 9.34
N GLY A 155 9.36 8.51 9.31
CA GLY A 155 9.73 7.11 9.56
C GLY A 155 9.72 6.65 11.02
N GLN A 156 9.83 7.56 11.99
CA GLN A 156 9.88 7.19 13.41
C GLN A 156 8.52 6.83 14.02
N GLY A 157 7.44 7.04 13.27
CA GLY A 157 6.07 6.80 13.71
C GLY A 157 5.52 5.40 13.45
N LEU A 158 6.21 4.52 12.74
CA LEU A 158 5.72 3.15 12.51
C LEU A 158 5.65 2.35 13.82
N ARG A 159 4.61 1.55 13.96
CA ARG A 159 4.53 0.57 15.06
C ARG A 159 5.61 -0.50 14.86
N GLY A 160 6.13 -1.04 16.00
CA GLY A 160 7.05 -2.14 15.98
C GLY A 160 8.51 -1.74 15.92
N SER A 161 9.34 -2.67 15.50
CA SER A 161 10.78 -2.50 15.46
C SER A 161 11.19 -1.54 14.33
N SER A 162 12.32 -0.85 14.52
CA SER A 162 12.97 -0.05 13.47
C SER A 162 13.27 -0.86 12.19
N ASP A 163 13.28 -2.19 12.30
CA ASP A 163 13.57 -3.10 11.20
C ASP A 163 12.49 -3.05 10.12
N ILE A 164 11.20 -2.86 10.48
CA ILE A 164 10.12 -2.69 9.51
C ILE A 164 10.35 -1.44 8.66
N HIS A 165 10.76 -0.34 9.30
CA HIS A 165 11.10 0.90 8.58
C HIS A 165 12.33 0.69 7.69
N ALA A 166 13.40 0.11 8.23
CA ALA A 166 14.65 -0.13 7.52
C ALA A 166 14.52 -1.16 6.39
N PHE A 167 13.55 -2.06 6.45
CA PHE A 167 13.32 -3.07 5.42
C PHE A 167 12.87 -2.46 4.09
N GLY A 168 12.05 -1.41 4.12
CA GLY A 168 11.51 -0.77 2.93
C GLY A 168 12.59 -0.19 2.02
N ASP A 169 12.56 -0.51 0.72
CA ASP A 169 13.37 0.17 -0.28
C ASP A 169 12.79 1.57 -0.57
N SER A 170 11.47 1.70 -0.41
CA SER A 170 10.73 2.96 -0.42
C SER A 170 9.65 2.93 0.65
N ASN A 171 9.56 3.97 1.45
CA ASN A 171 8.54 4.16 2.46
C ASN A 171 7.62 5.31 2.06
N LEU A 172 6.33 5.05 2.02
CA LEU A 172 5.29 6.02 1.72
C LEU A 172 4.46 6.27 2.98
N TYR A 173 4.30 7.52 3.38
CA TYR A 173 3.56 7.90 4.59
C TYR A 173 2.39 8.78 4.26
N LEU A 174 1.18 8.31 4.64
CA LEU A 174 -0.04 9.09 4.55
C LEU A 174 -0.39 9.70 5.91
N ARG A 175 -0.50 11.02 5.93
CA ARG A 175 -0.96 11.79 7.07
C ARG A 175 -2.21 12.59 6.69
N ARG A 176 -3.25 12.51 7.52
CA ARG A 176 -4.42 13.36 7.38
C ARG A 176 -4.18 14.68 8.13
N THR A 177 -4.30 15.76 7.43
CA THR A 177 -4.45 17.12 8.04
C THR A 177 -5.94 17.40 8.21
N ARG A 178 -6.30 18.58 8.73
CA ARG A 178 -7.72 18.96 8.86
C ARG A 178 -8.45 18.96 7.53
N GLU A 179 -7.78 19.35 6.47
CA GLU A 179 -8.37 19.60 5.14
C GLU A 179 -8.01 18.54 4.09
N ARG A 180 -6.81 17.92 4.21
CA ARG A 180 -6.27 17.07 3.14
C ARG A 180 -5.47 15.89 3.66
N LEU A 181 -5.16 14.98 2.74
CA LEU A 181 -4.14 13.97 2.92
C LEU A 181 -2.81 14.50 2.40
N VAL A 182 -1.73 14.22 3.12
CA VAL A 182 -0.37 14.51 2.68
C VAL A 182 0.37 13.18 2.55
N LEU A 183 0.86 12.90 1.35
CA LEU A 183 1.72 11.77 1.04
C LEU A 183 3.17 12.25 1.02
N SER A 184 4.00 11.70 1.87
CA SER A 184 5.46 11.87 1.85
C SER A 184 6.16 10.54 1.57
N SER A 185 7.35 10.60 0.98
CA SER A 185 8.14 9.42 0.62
C SER A 185 9.56 9.52 1.15
N GLU A 186 10.11 8.36 1.46
CA GLU A 186 11.54 8.15 1.75
C GLU A 186 12.02 7.01 0.87
N HIS A 187 13.23 7.13 0.32
CA HIS A 187 13.82 6.12 -0.56
C HIS A 187 15.22 5.79 -0.10
N ARG A 188 15.58 4.50 -0.18
CA ARG A 188 16.93 4.02 0.18
C ARG A 188 17.98 4.51 -0.81
N ALA A 189 17.66 4.54 -2.09
CA ALA A 189 18.59 4.77 -3.18
C ALA A 189 18.30 6.02 -4.02
N ALA A 190 17.35 6.87 -3.59
CA ALA A 190 16.98 8.09 -4.28
C ALA A 190 16.63 9.20 -3.29
N ALA A 191 16.68 10.44 -3.73
CA ALA A 191 16.20 11.56 -2.96
C ALA A 191 14.68 11.45 -2.73
N ALA A 192 14.21 11.88 -1.56
CA ALA A 192 12.78 11.97 -1.29
C ALA A 192 12.12 12.99 -2.23
N SER A 193 10.96 12.63 -2.76
CA SER A 193 10.15 13.58 -3.54
C SER A 193 9.48 14.60 -2.61
N PRO A 194 9.19 15.82 -3.08
CA PRO A 194 8.35 16.75 -2.34
C PRO A 194 7.02 16.09 -1.93
N PRO A 195 6.45 16.47 -0.77
CA PRO A 195 5.15 15.96 -0.36
C PRO A 195 4.07 16.21 -1.40
N VAL A 196 3.13 15.26 -1.54
CA VAL A 196 2.02 15.35 -2.47
C VAL A 196 0.72 15.50 -1.67
N HIS A 197 -0.06 16.51 -2.00
CA HIS A 197 -1.38 16.74 -1.43
C HIS A 197 -2.42 15.93 -2.17
N LEU A 198 -3.24 15.19 -1.42
CA LEU A 198 -4.26 14.29 -1.97
C LEU A 198 -5.61 14.58 -1.33
N GLU A 199 -6.65 14.34 -2.11
CA GLU A 199 -8.03 14.27 -1.65
C GLU A 199 -8.67 12.96 -2.07
N LEU A 200 -9.56 12.42 -1.24
CA LEU A 200 -10.43 11.34 -1.64
C LEU A 200 -11.69 11.97 -2.23
N VAL A 201 -11.81 11.90 -3.54
CA VAL A 201 -12.87 12.53 -4.31
C VAL A 201 -13.91 11.48 -4.70
N ALA A 202 -15.18 11.83 -4.56
CA ALA A 202 -16.30 11.06 -5.09
C ALA A 202 -16.96 11.90 -6.19
N ASP A 203 -16.67 11.58 -7.46
CA ASP A 203 -17.28 12.28 -8.61
C ASP A 203 -18.79 12.00 -8.68
N ASN A 204 -19.18 10.80 -8.26
CA ASN A 204 -20.58 10.36 -8.08
C ASN A 204 -20.61 9.18 -7.10
N ALA A 205 -21.78 8.60 -6.87
CA ALA A 205 -21.94 7.45 -5.93
C ALA A 205 -21.11 6.22 -6.31
N GLN A 206 -20.56 6.15 -7.52
CA GLN A 206 -19.88 4.95 -8.05
C GLN A 206 -18.42 5.17 -8.45
N THR A 207 -17.88 6.39 -8.35
CA THR A 207 -16.52 6.72 -8.80
C THR A 207 -15.76 7.49 -7.72
N THR A 208 -15.27 6.76 -6.73
CA THR A 208 -14.41 7.32 -5.69
C THR A 208 -12.95 6.99 -6.00
N HIS A 209 -12.08 7.99 -5.91
CA HIS A 209 -10.64 7.85 -6.20
C HIS A 209 -9.79 8.84 -5.39
N LEU A 210 -8.49 8.64 -5.37
CA LEU A 210 -7.54 9.62 -4.84
C LEU A 210 -7.12 10.58 -5.96
N ALA A 211 -7.28 11.87 -5.74
CA ALA A 211 -6.82 12.92 -6.64
C ALA A 211 -5.62 13.66 -6.05
N VAL A 212 -4.63 13.99 -6.90
CA VAL A 212 -3.56 14.94 -6.56
C VAL A 212 -4.14 16.35 -6.66
N VAL A 213 -3.97 17.14 -5.61
CA VAL A 213 -4.44 18.51 -5.55
C VAL A 213 -3.28 19.48 -5.33
N ALA A 214 -3.44 20.73 -5.78
CA ALA A 214 -2.42 21.76 -5.56
C ALA A 214 -2.23 22.02 -4.06
N GLU A 215 -1.01 22.40 -3.66
CA GLU A 215 -0.76 22.89 -2.31
C GLU A 215 -1.59 24.14 -2.06
N LEU A 216 -2.27 24.20 -0.90
CA LEU A 216 -2.95 25.43 -0.50
C LEU A 216 -1.86 26.50 -0.27
N GLN A 217 -1.84 27.53 -1.09
CA GLN A 217 -1.10 28.73 -0.75
C GLN A 217 -1.72 29.27 0.52
N ASN A 218 -0.92 29.33 1.60
CA ASN A 218 -1.33 30.06 2.80
C ASN A 218 -1.51 31.53 2.45
N GLU A 219 -2.71 31.90 2.01
CA GLU A 219 -3.15 33.29 2.05
C GLU A 219 -3.29 33.66 3.52
N ASN A 220 -2.51 34.67 3.92
CA ASN A 220 -2.53 35.42 5.17
C ASN A 220 -1.71 34.85 6.34
N ARG A 221 -0.45 35.24 6.34
CA ARG A 221 0.13 35.87 7.52
C ARG A 221 0.34 37.37 7.22
N SER A 222 -0.68 38.16 7.44
CA SER A 222 -0.56 39.59 7.76
C SER A 222 -0.77 39.76 9.25
#